data_5fa2194b0e48e0ac59761b85dc84ba59
#
_entry.id   5fa2194b0e48e0ac59761b85dc84ba59
#
_cell.length_a   1.000
_cell.length_b   1.000
_cell.length_c   1.000
_cell.angle_alpha   90.00
_cell.angle_beta   90.00
_cell.angle_gamma   90.00
#
_symmetry.space_group_name_H-M   'P 1'
#
loop_
_entity.id
_entity.type
_entity.pdbx_description
1 polymer ?
#
loop_
_entity_poly.entity_id
_entity_poly.type
_entity_poly.pdbx_seq_one_letter_code
_entity_poly.pdbx_strand_id
1 'polypeptide(L)'
;MSGNAVIESLETRRAVRSYADRPVEREKLEAILEAATYAPTGMGAQSPVIVLVESKETRDKVAALNAGAMGRDTDPFYGAPAVAIVFGHKDVVPTWFEDACLVAGNLLNAAHAVGVDSCFIYRAKEVFETDEGRALLKEWGLDGDYVGVANCILGYGDGPSRNPGKTGT
;
A
#
# COMPACT_ATOMS: atom_id res chain seq x y z
N MET A 1 -14.63 2.24 26.14
CA MET A 1 -13.21 1.87 26.27
C MET A 1 -12.34 3.01 25.73
N SER A 2 -12.48 4.20 26.30
CA SER A 2 -11.63 5.34 26.01
C SER A 2 -10.25 5.11 26.62
N GLY A 3 -9.19 5.31 25.84
CA GLY A 3 -7.81 5.20 26.32
C GLY A 3 -7.01 4.00 25.83
N ASN A 4 -7.55 3.17 24.91
CA ASN A 4 -6.77 2.13 24.28
C ASN A 4 -6.16 2.68 22.99
N ALA A 5 -4.82 2.81 22.96
CA ALA A 5 -4.10 3.41 21.83
C ALA A 5 -4.32 2.68 20.49
N VAL A 6 -4.53 1.35 20.52
CA VAL A 6 -4.80 0.57 19.31
C VAL A 6 -6.17 0.93 18.73
N ILE A 7 -7.19 0.97 19.58
CA ILE A 7 -8.56 1.32 19.15
C ILE A 7 -8.58 2.77 18.63
N GLU A 8 -7.93 3.69 19.34
CA GLU A 8 -7.84 5.09 18.92
C GLU A 8 -7.14 5.24 17.57
N SER A 9 -6.04 4.51 17.34
CA SER A 9 -5.33 4.49 16.07
C SER A 9 -6.24 4.01 14.92
N LEU A 10 -6.99 2.93 15.11
CA LEU A 10 -7.92 2.41 14.12
C LEU A 10 -9.07 3.39 13.82
N GLU A 11 -9.58 4.08 14.86
CA GLU A 11 -10.68 5.04 14.74
C GLU A 11 -10.27 6.37 14.10
N THR A 12 -8.99 6.76 14.23
CA THR A 12 -8.48 8.07 13.79
C THR A 12 -7.76 8.04 12.44
N ARG A 13 -7.28 6.87 11.99
CA ARG A 13 -6.62 6.73 10.68
C ARG A 13 -7.53 7.22 9.53
N ARG A 14 -6.96 8.02 8.63
CA ARG A 14 -7.65 8.52 7.43
C ARG A 14 -6.79 8.33 6.18
N ALA A 15 -7.44 8.23 5.03
CA ALA A 15 -6.77 8.26 3.73
C ALA A 15 -6.38 9.70 3.38
N VAL A 16 -5.09 9.93 3.17
CA VAL A 16 -4.53 11.24 2.78
C VAL A 16 -4.25 11.23 1.27
N ARG A 17 -4.56 12.33 0.59
CA ARG A 17 -4.45 12.49 -0.86
C ARG A 17 -3.83 13.83 -1.27
N SER A 18 -2.87 14.28 -0.50
CA SER A 18 -1.97 15.40 -0.81
C SER A 18 -0.77 15.25 0.09
N TYR A 19 0.43 15.22 -0.47
CA TYR A 19 1.65 14.89 0.26
C TYR A 19 2.72 15.93 0.02
N ALA A 20 3.45 16.26 1.10
CA ALA A 20 4.65 17.08 1.04
C ALA A 20 5.79 16.33 0.31
N ASP A 21 6.63 17.08 -0.39
CA ASP A 21 7.89 16.57 -0.97
C ASP A 21 8.93 16.36 0.13
N ARG A 22 8.67 15.35 0.94
CA ARG A 22 9.51 14.97 2.08
C ARG A 22 9.57 13.43 2.16
N PRO A 23 10.77 12.84 2.16
CA PRO A 23 10.92 11.39 2.32
C PRO A 23 10.43 10.94 3.71
N VAL A 24 9.99 9.69 3.78
CA VAL A 24 9.70 9.01 5.04
C VAL A 24 11.00 8.42 5.58
N GLU A 25 11.22 8.58 6.88
CA GLU A 25 12.41 8.05 7.55
C GLU A 25 12.48 6.52 7.44
N ARG A 26 13.65 6.00 7.14
CA ARG A 26 13.90 4.57 6.90
C ARG A 26 13.40 3.69 8.05
N GLU A 27 13.65 4.09 9.29
CA GLU A 27 13.22 3.37 10.50
C GLU A 27 11.69 3.22 10.56
N LYS A 28 10.95 4.25 10.14
CA LYS A 28 9.48 4.19 10.10
C LYS A 28 9.00 3.27 9.00
N LEU A 29 9.62 3.33 7.81
CA LEU A 29 9.27 2.42 6.71
C LEU A 29 9.49 0.97 7.11
N GLU A 30 10.61 0.66 7.74
CA GLU A 30 10.92 -0.69 8.23
C GLU A 30 9.91 -1.16 9.27
N ALA A 31 9.55 -0.32 10.24
CA ALA A 31 8.55 -0.65 11.25
C ALA A 31 7.16 -0.89 10.62
N ILE A 32 6.78 -0.09 9.62
CA ILE A 32 5.51 -0.25 8.88
C ILE A 32 5.49 -1.58 8.14
N LEU A 33 6.56 -1.88 7.40
CA LEU A 33 6.66 -3.12 6.62
C LEU A 33 6.69 -4.35 7.52
N GLU A 34 7.47 -4.31 8.60
CA GLU A 34 7.53 -5.40 9.57
C GLU A 34 6.14 -5.66 10.16
N ALA A 35 5.46 -4.64 10.68
CA ALA A 35 4.13 -4.79 11.25
C ALA A 35 3.10 -5.35 10.24
N ALA A 36 3.23 -5.01 8.96
CA ALA A 36 2.37 -5.52 7.90
C ALA A 36 2.52 -7.03 7.70
N THR A 37 3.72 -7.59 7.86
CA THR A 37 3.98 -9.03 7.73
C THR A 37 3.35 -9.89 8.83
N TYR A 38 2.89 -9.28 9.92
CA TYR A 38 2.16 -9.96 11.00
C TYR A 38 0.66 -10.12 10.74
N ALA A 39 0.17 -9.72 9.56
CA ALA A 39 -1.21 -9.99 9.20
C ALA A 39 -1.49 -11.50 9.17
N PRO A 40 -2.67 -11.96 9.62
CA PRO A 40 -3.04 -13.36 9.51
C PRO A 40 -3.17 -13.76 8.04
N THR A 41 -2.79 -15.01 7.74
CA THR A 41 -2.89 -15.59 6.40
C THR A 41 -3.54 -16.95 6.45
N GLY A 42 -4.24 -17.34 5.40
CA GLY A 42 -4.86 -18.65 5.28
C GLY A 42 -3.84 -19.76 5.52
N MET A 43 -4.15 -20.68 6.44
CA MET A 43 -3.28 -21.79 6.86
C MET A 43 -1.86 -21.37 7.32
N GLY A 44 -1.64 -20.10 7.64
CA GLY A 44 -0.32 -19.57 7.95
C GLY A 44 0.65 -19.60 6.76
N ALA A 45 0.14 -19.60 5.53
CA ALA A 45 0.94 -19.81 4.32
C ALA A 45 1.84 -18.60 3.97
N GLN A 46 1.55 -17.41 4.51
CA GLN A 46 2.32 -16.18 4.29
C GLN A 46 2.61 -15.88 2.81
N SER A 47 1.59 -16.04 1.98
CA SER A 47 1.70 -15.87 0.53
C SER A 47 1.89 -14.42 0.07
N PRO A 48 1.45 -13.37 0.80
CA PRO A 48 1.64 -11.99 0.35
C PRO A 48 3.11 -11.56 0.38
N VAL A 49 3.46 -10.72 -0.62
CA VAL A 49 4.76 -10.06 -0.72
C VAL A 49 4.55 -8.55 -0.77
N ILE A 50 5.43 -7.79 -0.14
CA ILE A 50 5.43 -6.33 -0.17
C ILE A 50 6.68 -5.86 -0.91
N VAL A 51 6.51 -5.02 -1.93
CA VAL A 51 7.61 -4.31 -2.60
C VAL A 51 7.52 -2.85 -2.21
N LEU A 52 8.56 -2.35 -1.53
CA LEU A 52 8.70 -0.93 -1.23
C LEU A 52 9.42 -0.22 -2.38
N VAL A 53 8.79 0.80 -2.92
CA VAL A 53 9.35 1.67 -3.97
C VAL A 53 9.55 3.06 -3.38
N GLU A 54 10.81 3.50 -3.30
CA GLU A 54 11.25 4.82 -2.83
C GLU A 54 11.94 5.62 -3.96
N SER A 55 12.45 4.93 -4.99
CA SER A 55 13.01 5.59 -6.16
C SER A 55 11.94 6.40 -6.88
N LYS A 56 12.16 7.70 -7.03
CA LYS A 56 11.24 8.59 -7.73
C LYS A 56 10.95 8.11 -9.16
N GLU A 57 11.96 7.63 -9.87
CA GLU A 57 11.82 7.11 -11.23
C GLU A 57 10.86 5.92 -11.29
N THR A 58 11.06 4.92 -10.44
CA THR A 58 10.22 3.72 -10.39
C THR A 58 8.82 4.06 -9.87
N ARG A 59 8.73 4.92 -8.86
CA ARG A 59 7.45 5.40 -8.31
C ARG A 59 6.63 6.10 -9.38
N ASP A 60 7.23 7.01 -10.15
CA ASP A 60 6.55 7.75 -11.21
C ASP A 60 6.14 6.82 -12.36
N LYS A 61 6.96 5.82 -12.69
CA LYS A 61 6.61 4.79 -13.68
C LYS A 61 5.37 3.99 -13.26
N VAL A 62 5.33 3.51 -12.01
CA VAL A 62 4.15 2.78 -11.49
C VAL A 62 2.92 3.70 -11.44
N ALA A 63 3.08 4.96 -11.05
CA ALA A 63 2.00 5.94 -11.05
C ALA A 63 1.45 6.18 -12.46
N ALA A 64 2.30 6.32 -13.46
CA ALA A 64 1.90 6.49 -14.85
C ALA A 64 1.13 5.27 -15.39
N LEU A 65 1.59 4.06 -15.09
CA LEU A 65 0.86 2.82 -15.43
C LEU A 65 -0.51 2.77 -14.76
N ASN A 66 -0.60 3.18 -13.49
CA ASN A 66 -1.87 3.24 -12.77
C ASN A 66 -2.82 4.31 -13.36
N ALA A 67 -2.31 5.49 -13.71
CA ALA A 67 -3.06 6.53 -14.39
C ALA A 67 -3.57 6.05 -15.75
N GLY A 68 -2.74 5.35 -16.53
CA GLY A 68 -3.12 4.74 -17.79
C GLY A 68 -4.26 3.73 -17.63
N ALA A 69 -4.20 2.87 -16.62
CA ALA A 69 -5.28 1.93 -16.29
C ALA A 69 -6.58 2.63 -15.88
N MET A 70 -6.49 3.88 -15.38
CA MET A 70 -7.65 4.74 -15.09
C MET A 70 -8.20 5.47 -16.31
N GLY A 71 -7.46 5.52 -17.42
CA GLY A 71 -7.75 6.40 -18.54
C GLY A 71 -7.64 7.90 -18.17
N ARG A 72 -6.72 8.26 -17.28
CA ARG A 72 -6.52 9.63 -16.79
C ARG A 72 -5.05 10.01 -16.88
N ASP A 73 -4.79 11.31 -16.99
CA ASP A 73 -3.47 11.92 -16.98
C ASP A 73 -3.27 12.73 -15.68
N THR A 74 -3.33 12.04 -14.55
CA THR A 74 -3.12 12.63 -13.22
C THR A 74 -2.30 11.67 -12.38
N ASP A 75 -1.49 12.20 -11.44
CA ASP A 75 -0.77 11.33 -10.49
C ASP A 75 -1.74 10.69 -9.48
N PRO A 76 -2.03 9.37 -9.58
CA PRO A 76 -2.92 8.68 -8.65
C PRO A 76 -2.28 8.46 -7.28
N PHE A 77 -0.98 8.75 -7.14
CA PHE A 77 -0.24 8.65 -5.88
C PHE A 77 -0.13 10.00 -5.15
N TYR A 78 -0.75 11.06 -5.70
CA TYR A 78 -0.90 12.36 -5.04
C TYR A 78 0.39 12.99 -4.52
N GLY A 79 1.52 12.74 -5.18
CA GLY A 79 2.83 13.24 -4.77
C GLY A 79 3.48 12.47 -3.62
N ALA A 80 2.90 11.38 -3.14
CA ALA A 80 3.51 10.58 -2.07
C ALA A 80 4.91 10.09 -2.48
N PRO A 81 5.93 10.23 -1.62
CA PRO A 81 7.32 9.91 -1.95
C PRO A 81 7.60 8.41 -1.99
N ALA A 82 6.78 7.59 -1.35
CA ALA A 82 6.97 6.15 -1.31
C ALA A 82 5.65 5.41 -1.57
N VAL A 83 5.76 4.20 -2.11
CA VAL A 83 4.64 3.28 -2.27
C VAL A 83 5.05 1.87 -1.88
N ALA A 84 4.29 1.25 -0.99
CA ALA A 84 4.38 -0.16 -0.66
C ALA A 84 3.32 -0.92 -1.46
N ILE A 85 3.77 -1.73 -2.40
CA ILE A 85 2.89 -2.49 -3.29
C ILE A 85 2.73 -3.89 -2.72
N VAL A 86 1.49 -4.29 -2.48
CA VAL A 86 1.18 -5.61 -1.93
C VAL A 86 0.74 -6.54 -3.05
N PHE A 87 1.38 -7.68 -3.13
CA PHE A 87 1.08 -8.77 -4.05
C PHE A 87 0.58 -9.99 -3.30
N GLY A 88 -0.39 -10.71 -3.87
CA GLY A 88 -0.75 -12.05 -3.46
C GLY A 88 -0.15 -13.07 -4.43
N HIS A 89 0.32 -14.21 -3.90
CA HIS A 89 0.84 -15.31 -4.70
C HIS A 89 -0.26 -16.38 -4.86
N LYS A 90 -0.87 -16.43 -6.04
CA LYS A 90 -2.05 -17.26 -6.32
C LYS A 90 -1.84 -18.76 -6.12
N ASP A 91 -0.64 -19.24 -6.43
CA ASP A 91 -0.35 -20.68 -6.40
C ASP A 91 -0.13 -21.24 -4.99
N VAL A 92 -0.02 -20.36 -3.98
CA VAL A 92 0.33 -20.78 -2.61
C VAL A 92 -0.89 -21.17 -1.79
N VAL A 93 -1.96 -20.36 -1.86
CA VAL A 93 -3.15 -20.55 -1.03
C VAL A 93 -4.39 -19.95 -1.69
N PRO A 94 -5.59 -20.57 -1.56
CA PRO A 94 -6.81 -20.03 -2.16
C PRO A 94 -7.19 -18.64 -1.65
N THR A 95 -6.81 -18.29 -0.41
CA THR A 95 -7.10 -17.00 0.24
C THR A 95 -6.07 -15.90 -0.06
N TRP A 96 -5.26 -16.07 -1.10
CA TRP A 96 -4.16 -15.16 -1.44
C TRP A 96 -4.59 -13.69 -1.56
N PHE A 97 -5.81 -13.43 -2.03
CA PHE A 97 -6.33 -12.08 -2.19
C PHE A 97 -6.74 -11.46 -0.85
N GLU A 98 -7.49 -12.21 -0.04
CA GLU A 98 -7.89 -11.80 1.31
C GLU A 98 -6.67 -11.59 2.21
N ASP A 99 -5.71 -12.50 2.14
CA ASP A 99 -4.44 -12.41 2.89
C ASP A 99 -3.70 -11.11 2.53
N ALA A 100 -3.58 -10.79 1.23
CA ALA A 100 -2.94 -9.56 0.77
C ALA A 100 -3.74 -8.30 1.18
N CYS A 101 -5.06 -8.36 1.22
CA CYS A 101 -5.89 -7.27 1.75
C CYS A 101 -5.64 -7.03 3.23
N LEU A 102 -5.48 -8.08 4.03
CA LEU A 102 -5.16 -7.98 5.46
C LEU A 102 -3.77 -7.36 5.67
N VAL A 103 -2.77 -7.76 4.89
CA VAL A 103 -1.43 -7.15 4.89
C VAL A 103 -1.52 -5.66 4.55
N ALA A 104 -2.27 -5.28 3.52
CA ALA A 104 -2.47 -3.88 3.18
C ALA A 104 -3.16 -3.10 4.31
N GLY A 105 -4.15 -3.70 4.97
CA GLY A 105 -4.82 -3.12 6.14
C GLY A 105 -3.86 -2.86 7.30
N ASN A 106 -3.02 -3.85 7.64
CA ASN A 106 -1.98 -3.70 8.67
C ASN A 106 -0.98 -2.60 8.31
N LEU A 107 -0.55 -2.53 7.05
CA LEU A 107 0.37 -1.51 6.54
C LEU A 107 -0.18 -0.10 6.76
N LEU A 108 -1.44 0.16 6.40
CA LEU A 108 -2.08 1.45 6.59
C LEU A 108 -2.21 1.82 8.07
N ASN A 109 -2.55 0.86 8.94
CA ASN A 109 -2.68 1.07 10.38
C ASN A 109 -1.32 1.32 11.04
N ALA A 110 -0.30 0.55 10.65
CA ALA A 110 1.07 0.74 11.14
C ALA A 110 1.63 2.11 10.72
N ALA A 111 1.41 2.54 9.48
CA ALA A 111 1.79 3.87 9.01
C ALA A 111 1.21 4.96 9.93
N HIS A 112 -0.09 4.91 10.20
CA HIS A 112 -0.74 5.86 11.08
C HIS A 112 -0.17 5.83 12.51
N ALA A 113 0.09 4.64 13.05
CA ALA A 113 0.62 4.47 14.40
C ALA A 113 2.00 5.11 14.59
N VAL A 114 2.83 5.17 13.53
CA VAL A 114 4.16 5.82 13.56
C VAL A 114 4.15 7.26 13.01
N GLY A 115 2.96 7.83 12.79
CA GLY A 115 2.79 9.21 12.32
C GLY A 115 3.14 9.41 10.84
N VAL A 116 2.94 8.39 10.01
CA VAL A 116 3.04 8.44 8.55
C VAL A 116 1.64 8.38 7.96
N ASP A 117 1.34 9.30 7.06
CA ASP A 117 0.08 9.30 6.34
C ASP A 117 0.09 8.30 5.19
N SER A 118 -1.09 7.76 4.88
CA SER A 118 -1.22 6.72 3.86
C SER A 118 -2.56 6.75 3.14
N CYS A 119 -2.60 6.12 1.97
CA CYS A 119 -3.83 5.83 1.25
C CYS A 119 -3.70 4.52 0.48
N PHE A 120 -4.78 3.74 0.44
CA PHE A 120 -4.91 2.58 -0.44
C PHE A 120 -5.28 3.07 -1.85
N ILE A 121 -4.43 2.80 -2.84
CA ILE A 121 -4.68 3.10 -4.24
C ILE A 121 -4.96 1.80 -4.99
N TYR A 122 -6.08 1.78 -5.67
CA TYR A 122 -6.57 0.65 -6.44
C TYR A 122 -5.78 0.44 -7.74
N ARG A 123 -6.05 -0.63 -8.47
CA ARG A 123 -5.51 -1.00 -9.79
C ARG A 123 -4.07 -1.54 -9.80
N ALA A 124 -3.56 -2.02 -8.68
CA ALA A 124 -2.30 -2.74 -8.71
C ALA A 124 -2.36 -3.95 -9.65
N LYS A 125 -3.51 -4.65 -9.70
CA LYS A 125 -3.72 -5.78 -10.61
C LYS A 125 -3.49 -5.37 -12.06
N GLU A 126 -4.25 -4.38 -12.53
CA GLU A 126 -4.21 -3.91 -13.92
C GLU A 126 -2.81 -3.40 -14.32
N VAL A 127 -2.12 -2.72 -13.39
CA VAL A 127 -0.74 -2.25 -13.60
C VAL A 127 0.20 -3.42 -13.87
N PHE A 128 0.19 -4.44 -13.03
CA PHE A 128 1.13 -5.55 -13.12
C PHE A 128 0.70 -6.68 -14.08
N GLU A 129 -0.45 -6.53 -14.73
CA GLU A 129 -0.86 -7.31 -15.90
C GLU A 129 -0.35 -6.72 -17.23
N THR A 130 0.15 -5.47 -17.25
CA THR A 130 0.81 -4.87 -18.42
C THR A 130 2.19 -5.46 -18.66
N ASP A 131 2.74 -5.30 -19.89
CA ASP A 131 4.08 -5.77 -20.19
C ASP A 131 5.15 -5.04 -19.38
N GLU A 132 4.98 -3.73 -19.17
CA GLU A 132 5.86 -2.92 -18.33
C GLU A 132 5.76 -3.31 -16.85
N GLY A 133 4.56 -3.58 -16.35
CA GLY A 133 4.35 -4.07 -14.98
C GLY A 133 4.97 -5.44 -14.76
N ARG A 134 4.83 -6.37 -15.71
CA ARG A 134 5.51 -7.67 -15.67
C ARG A 134 7.04 -7.55 -15.73
N ALA A 135 7.56 -6.60 -16.48
CA ALA A 135 8.99 -6.33 -16.49
C ALA A 135 9.50 -5.88 -15.11
N LEU A 136 8.73 -5.04 -14.39
CA LEU A 136 9.06 -4.65 -13.01
C LEU A 136 9.02 -5.84 -12.06
N LEU A 137 8.02 -6.73 -12.15
CA LEU A 137 7.99 -7.95 -11.32
C LEU A 137 9.26 -8.78 -11.51
N LYS A 138 9.67 -8.99 -12.75
CA LYS A 138 10.89 -9.72 -13.08
C LYS A 138 12.15 -9.03 -12.54
N GLU A 139 12.24 -7.70 -12.65
CA GLU A 139 13.33 -6.90 -12.10
C GLU A 139 13.42 -7.04 -10.58
N TRP A 140 12.28 -7.13 -9.89
CA TRP A 140 12.20 -7.33 -8.44
C TRP A 140 12.36 -8.79 -8.00
N GLY A 141 12.60 -9.72 -8.93
CA GLY A 141 12.78 -11.14 -8.65
C GLY A 141 11.49 -11.87 -8.26
N LEU A 142 10.34 -11.32 -8.62
CA LEU A 142 9.03 -11.95 -8.40
C LEU A 142 8.69 -12.84 -9.59
N ASP A 143 9.29 -14.03 -9.62
CA ASP A 143 9.00 -15.08 -10.60
C ASP A 143 7.89 -15.97 -10.07
N GLY A 144 6.72 -15.99 -10.72
CA GLY A 144 5.56 -16.77 -10.31
C GLY A 144 4.24 -16.05 -10.58
N ASP A 145 3.13 -16.63 -10.14
CA ASP A 145 1.80 -16.05 -10.35
C ASP A 145 1.47 -15.01 -9.24
N TYR A 146 2.22 -13.90 -9.25
CA TYR A 146 1.99 -12.77 -8.38
C TYR A 146 0.96 -11.82 -8.98
N VAL A 147 -0.06 -11.47 -8.19
CA VAL A 147 -1.11 -10.53 -8.56
C VAL A 147 -1.05 -9.31 -7.67
N GLY A 148 -0.98 -8.12 -8.26
CA GLY A 148 -1.04 -6.86 -7.51
C GLY A 148 -2.40 -6.69 -6.84
N VAL A 149 -2.41 -6.37 -5.55
CA VAL A 149 -3.64 -6.19 -4.76
C VAL A 149 -3.82 -4.74 -4.33
N ALA A 150 -2.76 -4.10 -3.85
CA ALA A 150 -2.83 -2.74 -3.34
C ALA A 150 -1.55 -1.96 -3.63
N ASN A 151 -1.70 -0.67 -3.95
CA ASN A 151 -0.62 0.31 -3.85
C ASN A 151 -0.89 1.15 -2.59
N CYS A 152 -0.16 0.91 -1.51
CA CYS A 152 -0.25 1.69 -0.28
C CYS A 152 0.75 2.84 -0.35
N ILE A 153 0.30 4.05 -0.69
CA ILE A 153 1.16 5.22 -0.74
C ILE A 153 1.44 5.73 0.67
N LEU A 154 2.67 6.21 0.90
CA LEU A 154 3.20 6.60 2.19
C LEU A 154 3.91 7.96 2.08
N GLY A 155 3.70 8.83 3.06
CA GLY A 155 4.32 10.15 3.11
C GLY A 155 3.75 10.99 4.24
N TYR A 156 3.99 12.29 4.17
CA TYR A 156 3.45 13.26 5.12
C TYR A 156 2.45 14.18 4.41
N GLY A 157 1.21 14.20 4.88
CA GLY A 157 0.17 15.05 4.32
C GLY A 157 0.49 16.54 4.46
N ASP A 158 0.19 17.33 3.42
CA ASP A 158 0.35 18.77 3.39
C ASP A 158 -0.98 19.56 3.24
N GLY A 159 -2.08 18.83 3.28
CA GLY A 159 -3.43 19.38 3.12
C GLY A 159 -4.40 18.96 4.22
N PRO A 160 -5.60 19.54 4.23
CA PRO A 160 -6.62 19.19 5.22
C PRO A 160 -7.04 17.73 5.06
N SER A 161 -6.96 16.96 6.13
CA SER A 161 -7.50 15.61 6.17
C SER A 161 -9.02 15.63 6.02
N ARG A 162 -9.54 14.99 4.97
CA ARG A 162 -10.97 14.76 4.83
C ARG A 162 -11.38 13.58 5.71
N ASN A 163 -12.11 13.88 6.78
CA ASN A 163 -12.69 12.85 7.62
C ASN A 163 -14.13 12.55 7.16
N PRO A 164 -14.41 11.43 6.50
CA PRO A 164 -15.76 11.08 6.09
C PRO A 164 -16.66 10.64 7.26
N GLY A 165 -16.15 10.59 8.48
CA GLY A 165 -16.87 10.03 9.61
C GLY A 165 -16.87 8.49 9.64
N LYS A 166 -17.68 7.92 10.53
CA LYS A 166 -17.91 6.46 10.59
C LYS A 166 -18.67 6.02 9.34
N THR A 167 -18.29 4.89 8.75
CA THR A 167 -19.19 4.19 7.83
C THR A 167 -20.42 3.80 8.62
N GLY A 168 -21.59 4.14 8.09
CA GLY A 168 -22.83 4.04 8.82
C GLY A 168 -23.08 2.70 9.51
N THR A 169 -23.60 2.79 10.69
CA THR A 169 -24.33 1.71 11.36
C THR A 169 -25.78 1.75 10.93
#